data_258dda19786c33e8e5b27d386d2f9d79
#
_entry.id   258dda19786c33e8e5b27d386d2f9d79
#
_cell.length_a   1.000
_cell.length_b   1.000
_cell.length_c   1.000
_cell.angle_alpha   90.00
_cell.angle_beta   90.00
_cell.angle_gamma   90.00
#
_symmetry.space_group_name_H-M   'P 1'
#
loop_
_entity.id
_entity.type
_entity.pdbx_description
1 polymer ?
#
loop_
_entity_poly.entity_id
_entity_poly.type
_entity_poly.pdbx_seq_one_letter_code
_entity_poly.pdbx_strand_id
1 'polypeptide(L)'
;MEAGAQPLAHVRRASLSLSSFRRLAWANAVMLVLIVATGATVRLTGSGLGCEHWPGCQPHHFEPKSFHSYVEFSNRVFAFLTILLTLATFVGAILARLSGRLRWLAFGIFFGTLLQAPLGALTVHYHLNPWLVLSHFLLSLVVLTAGVGLAVEVGRRRPDVAPEWVKRASILVWISAAVLIVSGTAATAAGPHPGSTVVRRLWSFEPAIYWHVRATAVFGLSFAALAVWLWRNRSPHLRGAALVLGLLLAQMAVGETQYRTHLPWWLVLVHVTLAASVWAAVTAFVVRLWRPAEAT
;
A
#
# COMPACT_ATOMS: atom_id res chain seq x y z
N MET A 1 66.10 1.56 17.74
CA MET A 1 64.96 2.42 17.27
C MET A 1 63.82 1.49 16.90
N GLU A 2 62.93 1.21 17.85
CA GLU A 2 61.72 0.40 17.61
C GLU A 2 60.64 1.31 17.03
N ALA A 3 60.26 1.06 15.78
CA ALA A 3 59.15 1.73 15.15
C ALA A 3 57.83 1.19 15.76
N GLY A 4 57.21 1.97 16.61
CA GLY A 4 55.90 1.63 17.23
C GLY A 4 54.84 1.53 16.12
N ALA A 5 54.36 0.33 15.88
CA ALA A 5 53.20 0.08 15.04
C ALA A 5 51.96 0.72 15.70
N GLN A 6 51.43 1.79 15.13
CA GLN A 6 50.14 2.35 15.51
C GLN A 6 49.03 1.32 15.25
N PRO A 7 48.16 1.03 16.23
CA PRO A 7 47.02 0.13 16.00
C PRO A 7 46.07 0.82 15.00
N LEU A 8 45.81 0.12 13.90
CA LEU A 8 44.79 0.52 12.89
C LEU A 8 43.46 0.77 13.60
N ALA A 9 42.98 1.99 13.57
CA ALA A 9 41.70 2.39 14.14
C ALA A 9 40.61 1.48 13.53
N HIS A 10 40.00 0.64 14.37
CA HIS A 10 38.84 -0.17 13.99
C HIS A 10 37.72 0.77 13.52
N VAL A 11 37.58 0.96 12.22
CA VAL A 11 36.43 1.62 11.63
C VAL A 11 35.18 0.83 12.09
N ARG A 12 34.45 1.37 13.06
CA ARG A 12 33.17 0.79 13.48
C ARG A 12 32.26 0.75 12.26
N ARG A 13 32.09 -0.44 11.69
CA ARG A 13 31.14 -0.63 10.59
C ARG A 13 29.75 -0.21 11.08
N ALA A 14 29.14 0.75 10.39
CA ALA A 14 27.79 1.18 10.67
C ALA A 14 26.86 -0.06 10.73
N SER A 15 26.13 -0.21 11.80
CA SER A 15 25.17 -1.30 11.98
C SER A 15 23.86 -0.75 12.52
N LEU A 16 22.75 -1.25 12.03
CA LEU A 16 21.42 -0.91 12.51
C LEU A 16 20.85 -2.06 13.33
N SER A 17 20.31 -1.75 14.52
CA SER A 17 19.68 -2.79 15.33
C SER A 17 18.41 -3.32 14.68
N LEU A 18 18.08 -4.60 14.87
CA LEU A 18 16.85 -5.19 14.33
C LEU A 18 15.60 -4.48 14.86
N SER A 19 15.62 -3.99 16.11
CA SER A 19 14.50 -3.22 16.68
C SER A 19 14.29 -1.87 15.98
N SER A 20 15.36 -1.16 15.62
CA SER A 20 15.30 0.09 14.87
C SER A 20 14.83 -0.18 13.44
N PHE A 21 15.32 -1.24 12.80
CA PHE A 21 14.86 -1.63 11.47
C PHE A 21 13.38 -2.02 11.46
N ARG A 22 12.87 -2.71 12.49
CA ARG A 22 11.42 -3.00 12.60
C ARG A 22 10.57 -1.74 12.63
N ARG A 23 11.00 -0.71 13.37
CA ARG A 23 10.30 0.59 13.40
C ARG A 23 10.31 1.25 12.03
N LEU A 24 11.45 1.25 11.36
CA LEU A 24 11.59 1.78 10.00
C LEU A 24 10.69 1.04 9.00
N ALA A 25 10.64 -0.29 9.03
CA ALA A 25 9.80 -1.09 8.15
C ALA A 25 8.29 -0.82 8.36
N TRP A 26 7.86 -0.64 9.61
CA TRP A 26 6.46 -0.25 9.88
C TRP A 26 6.16 1.19 9.49
N ALA A 27 7.07 2.13 9.73
CA ALA A 27 6.93 3.51 9.24
C ALA A 27 6.81 3.55 7.71
N ASN A 28 7.62 2.73 7.01
CA ASN A 28 7.52 2.57 5.57
C ASN A 28 6.15 2.01 5.13
N ALA A 29 5.64 0.95 5.78
CA ALA A 29 4.33 0.39 5.46
C ALA A 29 3.19 1.40 5.66
N VAL A 30 3.24 2.20 6.73
CA VAL A 30 2.27 3.28 6.98
C VAL A 30 2.37 4.37 5.91
N MET A 31 3.59 4.78 5.52
CA MET A 31 3.79 5.79 4.48
C MET A 31 3.25 5.32 3.13
N LEU A 32 3.39 4.02 2.81
CA LEU A 32 2.81 3.43 1.59
C LEU A 32 1.27 3.44 1.59
N VAL A 33 0.61 3.38 2.73
CA VAL A 33 -0.85 3.61 2.82
C VAL A 33 -1.17 5.10 2.64
N LEU A 34 -0.41 5.99 3.28
CA LEU A 34 -0.64 7.44 3.22
C LEU A 34 -0.46 8.00 1.81
N ILE A 35 0.53 7.53 1.04
CA ILE A 35 0.72 7.98 -0.35
C ILE A 35 -0.45 7.57 -1.25
N VAL A 36 -1.11 6.45 -0.98
CA VAL A 36 -2.36 6.08 -1.67
C VAL A 36 -3.46 7.10 -1.37
N ALA A 37 -3.60 7.54 -0.12
CA ALA A 37 -4.59 8.54 0.27
C ALA A 37 -4.32 9.90 -0.38
N THR A 38 -3.05 10.37 -0.39
CA THR A 38 -2.70 11.66 -1.03
C THR A 38 -2.91 11.61 -2.54
N GLY A 39 -2.56 10.50 -3.20
CA GLY A 39 -2.84 10.29 -4.63
C GLY A 39 -4.34 10.26 -4.94
N ALA A 40 -5.14 9.62 -4.07
CA ALA A 40 -6.59 9.65 -4.19
C ALA A 40 -7.15 11.08 -4.03
N THR A 41 -6.59 11.89 -3.12
CA THR A 41 -6.97 13.31 -2.95
C THR A 41 -6.77 14.09 -4.25
N VAL A 42 -5.61 13.97 -4.90
CA VAL A 42 -5.34 14.61 -6.20
C VAL A 42 -6.44 14.28 -7.21
N ARG A 43 -6.79 13.01 -7.32
CA ARG A 43 -7.81 12.56 -8.25
C ARG A 43 -9.21 13.07 -7.89
N LEU A 44 -9.61 12.95 -6.63
CA LEU A 44 -10.96 13.27 -6.16
C LEU A 44 -11.27 14.76 -6.17
N THR A 45 -10.24 15.61 -6.03
CA THR A 45 -10.35 17.07 -6.12
C THR A 45 -10.22 17.60 -7.55
N GLY A 46 -10.07 16.71 -8.55
CA GLY A 46 -9.86 17.14 -9.95
C GLY A 46 -8.51 17.78 -10.22
N SER A 47 -7.52 17.52 -9.35
CA SER A 47 -6.22 18.21 -9.36
C SER A 47 -5.12 17.46 -10.15
N GLY A 48 -5.48 16.41 -10.90
CA GLY A 48 -4.49 15.56 -11.59
C GLY A 48 -3.75 16.19 -12.76
N LEU A 49 -4.21 17.38 -13.22
CA LEU A 49 -3.56 18.22 -14.22
C LEU A 49 -3.41 19.66 -13.68
N GLY A 50 -3.17 19.81 -12.39
CA GLY A 50 -2.98 21.10 -11.75
C GLY A 50 -1.61 21.73 -12.01
N CYS A 51 -0.61 20.91 -12.35
CA CYS A 51 0.75 21.31 -12.71
C CYS A 51 1.00 21.07 -14.20
N GLU A 52 1.46 22.10 -14.92
CA GLU A 52 1.73 22.03 -16.37
C GLU A 52 3.02 21.26 -16.70
N HIS A 53 3.95 21.18 -15.76
CA HIS A 53 5.28 20.59 -15.95
C HIS A 53 5.63 19.54 -14.89
N TRP A 54 6.61 18.71 -15.20
CA TRP A 54 7.19 17.71 -14.32
C TRP A 54 8.73 17.82 -14.36
N PRO A 55 9.48 17.71 -13.23
CA PRO A 55 9.04 17.42 -11.86
C PRO A 55 8.44 18.63 -11.11
N GLY A 56 8.69 19.85 -11.54
CA GLY A 56 8.10 21.07 -10.99
C GLY A 56 6.63 21.27 -11.40
N CYS A 57 6.06 22.40 -11.04
CA CYS A 57 4.68 22.72 -11.36
C CYS A 57 4.55 23.70 -12.53
N GLN A 58 5.61 24.46 -12.83
CA GLN A 58 5.65 25.48 -13.87
C GLN A 58 6.93 25.38 -14.72
N PRO A 59 6.99 25.96 -15.95
CA PRO A 59 8.23 26.08 -16.68
C PRO A 59 9.22 26.92 -15.83
N HIS A 60 10.35 26.38 -15.51
CA HIS A 60 11.42 27.03 -14.74
C HIS A 60 11.15 27.36 -13.26
N HIS A 61 9.96 27.05 -12.70
CA HIS A 61 9.64 27.26 -11.29
C HIS A 61 8.97 26.02 -10.68
N PHE A 62 9.33 25.72 -9.41
CA PHE A 62 8.71 24.64 -8.66
C PHE A 62 7.40 25.04 -8.01
N GLU A 63 7.16 26.34 -7.82
CA GLU A 63 6.06 26.86 -7.03
C GLU A 63 4.69 26.68 -7.70
N PRO A 64 3.72 26.08 -6.99
CA PRO A 64 2.34 26.00 -7.44
C PRO A 64 1.65 27.37 -7.30
N LYS A 65 0.68 27.68 -8.19
CA LYS A 65 -0.03 28.98 -8.21
C LYS A 65 -1.53 28.89 -7.94
N SER A 66 -2.11 27.70 -7.99
CA SER A 66 -3.55 27.49 -7.81
C SER A 66 -3.82 26.41 -6.78
N PHE A 67 -5.05 26.32 -6.25
CA PHE A 67 -5.46 25.21 -5.35
C PHE A 67 -5.13 23.85 -5.94
N HIS A 68 -5.47 23.60 -7.19
CA HIS A 68 -5.22 22.32 -7.84
C HIS A 68 -3.72 22.02 -8.01
N SER A 69 -2.92 23.03 -8.33
CA SER A 69 -1.46 22.86 -8.41
C SER A 69 -0.84 22.62 -7.04
N TYR A 70 -1.33 23.25 -5.96
CA TYR A 70 -0.89 22.93 -4.59
C TYR A 70 -1.20 21.50 -4.19
N VAL A 71 -2.39 21.00 -4.47
CA VAL A 71 -2.79 19.63 -4.16
C VAL A 71 -1.93 18.61 -4.92
N GLU A 72 -1.72 18.80 -6.23
CA GLU A 72 -0.89 17.91 -7.03
C GLU A 72 0.58 17.97 -6.59
N PHE A 73 1.15 19.17 -6.41
CA PHE A 73 2.53 19.34 -5.99
C PHE A 73 2.80 18.74 -4.61
N SER A 74 1.88 18.92 -3.66
CA SER A 74 1.98 18.31 -2.33
C SER A 74 2.08 16.77 -2.44
N ASN A 75 1.30 16.14 -3.32
CA ASN A 75 1.40 14.69 -3.56
C ASN A 75 2.77 14.31 -4.15
N ARG A 76 3.37 15.13 -5.02
CA ARG A 76 4.72 14.90 -5.55
C ARG A 76 5.78 14.97 -4.43
N VAL A 77 5.64 15.92 -3.49
CA VAL A 77 6.51 16.01 -2.30
C VAL A 77 6.34 14.75 -1.42
N PHE A 78 5.12 14.31 -1.16
CA PHE A 78 4.88 13.05 -0.44
C PHE A 78 5.47 11.85 -1.16
N ALA A 79 5.39 11.78 -2.49
CA ALA A 79 6.01 10.72 -3.28
C ALA A 79 7.54 10.73 -3.14
N PHE A 80 8.17 11.90 -3.19
CA PHE A 80 9.60 12.06 -2.97
C PHE A 80 10.02 11.59 -1.56
N LEU A 81 9.30 12.01 -0.51
CA LEU A 81 9.55 11.54 0.86
C LEU A 81 9.36 10.02 0.98
N THR A 82 8.39 9.44 0.26
CA THR A 82 8.17 7.99 0.23
C THR A 82 9.35 7.28 -0.44
N ILE A 83 9.89 7.81 -1.55
CA ILE A 83 11.10 7.28 -2.20
C ILE A 83 12.29 7.30 -1.24
N LEU A 84 12.50 8.42 -0.53
CA LEU A 84 13.59 8.51 0.46
C LEU A 84 13.43 7.50 1.61
N LEU A 85 12.20 7.31 2.10
CA LEU A 85 11.93 6.36 3.17
C LEU A 85 12.11 4.91 2.71
N THR A 86 11.69 4.56 1.48
CA THR A 86 11.91 3.23 0.92
C THR A 86 13.40 2.97 0.64
N LEU A 87 14.16 3.98 0.19
CA LEU A 87 15.61 3.92 0.08
C LEU A 87 16.26 3.68 1.46
N ALA A 88 15.86 4.46 2.48
CA ALA A 88 16.34 4.27 3.84
C ALA A 88 16.01 2.87 4.37
N THR A 89 14.85 2.32 4.02
CA THR A 89 14.45 0.94 4.36
C THR A 89 15.36 -0.09 3.66
N PHE A 90 15.71 0.11 2.39
CA PHE A 90 16.63 -0.76 1.67
C PHE A 90 18.04 -0.71 2.27
N VAL A 91 18.59 0.49 2.47
CA VAL A 91 19.92 0.67 3.12
C VAL A 91 19.88 0.10 4.54
N GLY A 92 18.82 0.36 5.30
CA GLY A 92 18.60 -0.20 6.63
C GLY A 92 18.59 -1.73 6.66
N ALA A 93 18.04 -2.39 5.63
CA ALA A 93 18.06 -3.84 5.50
C ALA A 93 19.49 -4.40 5.32
N ILE A 94 20.36 -3.65 4.63
CA ILE A 94 21.79 -3.99 4.49
C ILE A 94 22.51 -3.80 5.81
N LEU A 95 22.32 -2.64 6.48
CA LEU A 95 22.97 -2.29 7.74
C LEU A 95 22.51 -3.20 8.90
N ALA A 96 21.26 -3.65 8.88
CA ALA A 96 20.73 -4.63 9.85
C ALA A 96 21.13 -6.08 9.51
N ARG A 97 21.92 -6.29 8.45
CA ARG A 97 22.42 -7.60 8.00
C ARG A 97 21.31 -8.64 7.81
N LEU A 98 20.18 -8.24 7.28
CA LEU A 98 19.07 -9.16 6.99
C LEU A 98 19.48 -10.21 5.96
N SER A 99 18.70 -11.30 5.88
CA SER A 99 18.90 -12.35 4.86
C SER A 99 18.83 -11.77 3.45
N GLY A 100 19.47 -12.45 2.47
CA GLY A 100 19.45 -12.03 1.07
C GLY A 100 18.04 -11.81 0.54
N ARG A 101 17.11 -12.73 0.85
CA ARG A 101 15.69 -12.62 0.49
C ARG A 101 15.05 -11.32 0.97
N LEU A 102 15.25 -10.94 2.23
CA LEU A 102 14.67 -9.71 2.79
C LEU A 102 15.34 -8.44 2.24
N ARG A 103 16.65 -8.49 1.92
CA ARG A 103 17.33 -7.38 1.25
C ARG A 103 16.81 -7.17 -0.17
N TRP A 104 16.57 -8.24 -0.93
CA TRP A 104 15.97 -8.16 -2.27
C TRP A 104 14.51 -7.68 -2.19
N LEU A 105 13.75 -8.09 -1.19
CA LEU A 105 12.41 -7.57 -0.95
C LEU A 105 12.42 -6.06 -0.67
N ALA A 106 13.34 -5.59 0.20
CA ALA A 106 13.51 -4.16 0.49
C ALA A 106 13.96 -3.37 -0.75
N PHE A 107 14.86 -3.94 -1.59
CA PHE A 107 15.23 -3.35 -2.88
C PHE A 107 14.03 -3.26 -3.82
N GLY A 108 13.20 -4.32 -3.91
CA GLY A 108 11.99 -4.32 -4.74
C GLY A 108 10.97 -3.26 -4.32
N ILE A 109 10.83 -3.01 -3.00
CA ILE A 109 9.99 -1.93 -2.48
C ILE A 109 10.52 -0.57 -2.92
N PHE A 110 11.81 -0.31 -2.74
CA PHE A 110 12.46 0.93 -3.18
C PHE A 110 12.34 1.13 -4.70
N PHE A 111 12.71 0.12 -5.48
CA PHE A 111 12.69 0.18 -6.94
C PHE A 111 11.27 0.34 -7.48
N GLY A 112 10.29 -0.41 -6.93
CA GLY A 112 8.88 -0.27 -7.30
C GLY A 112 8.32 1.13 -6.97
N THR A 113 8.72 1.71 -5.82
CA THR A 113 8.36 3.09 -5.47
C THR A 113 9.03 4.10 -6.41
N LEU A 114 10.29 3.89 -6.77
CA LEU A 114 11.01 4.75 -7.71
C LEU A 114 10.36 4.73 -9.09
N LEU A 115 9.91 3.57 -9.58
CA LEU A 115 9.18 3.42 -10.85
C LEU A 115 7.84 4.16 -10.87
N GLN A 116 7.25 4.47 -9.72
CA GLN A 116 6.04 5.28 -9.65
C GLN A 116 6.26 6.71 -10.16
N ALA A 117 7.46 7.27 -10.03
CA ALA A 117 7.74 8.63 -10.48
C ALA A 117 7.62 8.79 -12.02
N PRO A 118 8.32 8.00 -12.86
CA PRO A 118 8.14 8.07 -14.31
C PRO A 118 6.72 7.64 -14.74
N LEU A 119 6.11 6.66 -14.06
CA LEU A 119 4.74 6.26 -14.37
C LEU A 119 3.74 7.38 -14.05
N GLY A 120 3.95 8.13 -12.95
CA GLY A 120 3.19 9.34 -12.62
C GLY A 120 3.40 10.45 -13.64
N ALA A 121 4.63 10.69 -14.10
CA ALA A 121 4.91 11.63 -15.17
C ALA A 121 4.19 11.26 -16.47
N LEU A 122 4.17 9.98 -16.84
CA LEU A 122 3.41 9.49 -18.00
C LEU A 122 1.89 9.69 -17.83
N THR A 123 1.34 9.51 -16.61
CA THR A 123 -0.09 9.78 -16.40
C THR A 123 -0.45 11.23 -16.66
N VAL A 124 0.39 12.17 -16.24
CA VAL A 124 0.19 13.62 -16.51
C VAL A 124 0.38 13.91 -18.00
N HIS A 125 1.47 13.43 -18.60
CA HIS A 125 1.79 13.66 -20.02
C HIS A 125 0.69 13.16 -20.96
N TYR A 126 0.09 12.00 -20.68
CA TYR A 126 -1.02 11.43 -21.45
C TYR A 126 -2.41 11.81 -20.89
N HIS A 127 -2.53 12.99 -20.28
CA HIS A 127 -3.78 13.60 -19.83
C HIS A 127 -4.64 12.66 -18.97
N LEU A 128 -4.01 11.98 -18.00
CA LEU A 128 -4.64 11.02 -17.09
C LEU A 128 -5.30 9.83 -17.81
N ASN A 129 -4.63 9.30 -18.84
CA ASN A 129 -5.12 8.10 -19.52
C ASN A 129 -5.53 7.05 -18.47
N PRO A 130 -6.77 6.55 -18.48
CA PRO A 130 -7.29 5.68 -17.43
C PRO A 130 -6.48 4.40 -17.21
N TRP A 131 -5.88 3.84 -18.27
CA TRP A 131 -5.02 2.66 -18.14
C TRP A 131 -3.72 2.95 -17.39
N LEU A 132 -3.13 4.12 -17.62
CA LEU A 132 -1.92 4.56 -16.88
C LEU A 132 -2.25 4.82 -15.41
N VAL A 133 -3.38 5.50 -15.12
CA VAL A 133 -3.84 5.76 -13.75
C VAL A 133 -4.11 4.43 -13.03
N LEU A 134 -4.78 3.49 -13.68
CA LEU A 134 -5.07 2.16 -13.14
C LEU A 134 -3.78 1.38 -12.86
N SER A 135 -2.84 1.36 -13.80
CA SER A 135 -1.54 0.70 -13.63
C SER A 135 -0.72 1.31 -12.49
N HIS A 136 -0.72 2.65 -12.39
CA HIS A 136 -0.05 3.39 -11.30
C HIS A 136 -0.63 3.00 -9.93
N PHE A 137 -1.95 2.94 -9.81
CA PHE A 137 -2.63 2.53 -8.58
C PHE A 137 -2.35 1.07 -8.23
N LEU A 138 -2.46 0.14 -9.19
CA LEU A 138 -2.21 -1.29 -8.95
C LEU A 138 -0.74 -1.56 -8.56
N LEU A 139 0.22 -0.87 -9.20
CA LEU A 139 1.63 -0.96 -8.80
C LEU A 139 1.83 -0.47 -7.36
N SER A 140 1.13 0.61 -6.94
CA SER A 140 1.19 1.07 -5.54
C SER A 140 0.76 -0.02 -4.56
N LEU A 141 -0.28 -0.80 -4.90
CA LEU A 141 -0.75 -1.90 -4.05
C LEU A 141 0.23 -3.09 -4.03
N VAL A 142 0.92 -3.37 -5.12
CA VAL A 142 2.00 -4.38 -5.16
C VAL A 142 3.14 -3.96 -4.23
N VAL A 143 3.57 -2.70 -4.31
CA VAL A 143 4.62 -2.14 -3.42
C VAL A 143 4.16 -2.16 -1.97
N LEU A 144 2.91 -1.80 -1.69
CA LEU A 144 2.31 -1.88 -0.35
C LEU A 144 2.32 -3.32 0.19
N THR A 145 1.96 -4.31 -0.65
CA THR A 145 2.04 -5.75 -0.30
C THR A 145 3.45 -6.13 0.15
N ALA A 146 4.45 -5.75 -0.63
CA ALA A 146 5.85 -6.03 -0.33
C ALA A 146 6.31 -5.32 0.96
N GLY A 147 5.92 -4.04 1.15
CA GLY A 147 6.25 -3.24 2.34
C GLY A 147 5.65 -3.82 3.62
N VAL A 148 4.37 -4.19 3.60
CA VAL A 148 3.71 -4.87 4.71
C VAL A 148 4.31 -6.25 4.95
N GLY A 149 4.59 -7.01 3.89
CA GLY A 149 5.26 -8.31 3.97
C GLY A 149 6.60 -8.19 4.70
N LEU A 150 7.46 -7.24 4.31
CA LEU A 150 8.73 -6.98 4.95
C LEU A 150 8.56 -6.63 6.44
N ALA A 151 7.64 -5.71 6.77
CA ALA A 151 7.40 -5.27 8.14
C ALA A 151 6.95 -6.41 9.05
N VAL A 152 6.09 -7.31 8.53
CA VAL A 152 5.65 -8.51 9.25
C VAL A 152 6.78 -9.52 9.38
N GLU A 153 7.54 -9.79 8.34
CA GLU A 153 8.63 -10.77 8.30
C GLU A 153 9.74 -10.46 9.32
N VAL A 154 10.09 -9.19 9.49
CA VAL A 154 11.08 -8.76 10.49
C VAL A 154 10.50 -8.58 11.89
N GLY A 155 9.18 -8.68 12.04
CA GLY A 155 8.49 -8.60 13.32
C GLY A 155 8.88 -9.77 14.27
N ARG A 156 8.44 -9.70 15.52
CA ARG A 156 8.62 -10.83 16.46
C ARG A 156 7.85 -12.05 15.98
N ARG A 157 8.49 -13.21 16.02
CA ARG A 157 7.83 -14.49 15.70
C ARG A 157 6.92 -14.89 16.87
N ARG A 158 5.91 -15.70 16.58
CA ARG A 158 5.07 -16.35 17.59
C ARG A 158 5.30 -17.85 17.53
N PRO A 159 5.22 -18.57 18.65
CA PRO A 159 5.48 -20.01 18.69
C PRO A 159 4.40 -20.86 18.00
N ASP A 160 3.36 -20.23 17.49
CA ASP A 160 2.13 -20.89 17.06
C ASP A 160 2.09 -21.07 15.53
N VAL A 161 1.87 -22.30 15.11
CA VAL A 161 1.80 -22.68 13.69
C VAL A 161 0.34 -22.94 13.32
N ALA A 162 -0.18 -22.19 12.34
CA ALA A 162 -1.49 -22.47 11.79
C ALA A 162 -1.48 -23.82 11.04
N PRO A 163 -2.57 -24.63 11.10
CA PRO A 163 -2.72 -25.83 10.30
C PRO A 163 -2.55 -25.54 8.81
N GLU A 164 -2.03 -26.49 8.05
CA GLU A 164 -1.70 -26.30 6.62
C GLU A 164 -2.91 -25.88 5.78
N TRP A 165 -4.08 -26.46 6.03
CA TRP A 165 -5.30 -26.08 5.33
C TRP A 165 -5.74 -24.64 5.63
N VAL A 166 -5.50 -24.12 6.86
CA VAL A 166 -5.75 -22.70 7.23
C VAL A 166 -4.85 -21.77 6.44
N LYS A 167 -3.58 -22.13 6.27
CA LYS A 167 -2.65 -21.40 5.42
C LYS A 167 -3.13 -21.36 3.97
N ARG A 168 -3.53 -22.51 3.40
CA ARG A 168 -4.06 -22.58 2.03
C ARG A 168 -5.37 -21.78 1.89
N ALA A 169 -6.29 -21.87 2.84
CA ALA A 169 -7.51 -21.07 2.88
C ALA A 169 -7.19 -19.56 2.94
N SER A 170 -6.17 -19.16 3.69
CA SER A 170 -5.76 -17.75 3.76
C SER A 170 -5.24 -17.20 2.42
N ILE A 171 -4.63 -18.02 1.56
CA ILE A 171 -4.26 -17.63 0.19
C ILE A 171 -5.51 -17.37 -0.65
N LEU A 172 -6.53 -18.22 -0.57
CA LEU A 172 -7.80 -18.00 -1.28
C LEU A 172 -8.48 -16.70 -0.81
N VAL A 173 -8.45 -16.44 0.49
CA VAL A 173 -8.91 -15.16 1.06
C VAL A 173 -8.11 -13.98 0.50
N TRP A 174 -6.78 -14.09 0.40
CA TRP A 174 -5.94 -13.03 -0.17
C TRP A 174 -6.21 -12.81 -1.65
N ILE A 175 -6.41 -13.88 -2.43
CA ILE A 175 -6.78 -13.80 -3.85
C ILE A 175 -8.15 -13.13 -4.01
N SER A 176 -9.15 -13.51 -3.19
CA SER A 176 -10.48 -12.87 -3.24
C SER A 176 -10.43 -11.37 -2.87
N ALA A 177 -9.56 -11.00 -1.92
CA ALA A 177 -9.30 -9.59 -1.61
C ALA A 177 -8.62 -8.86 -2.80
N ALA A 178 -7.70 -9.51 -3.51
CA ALA A 178 -7.08 -8.94 -4.71
C ALA A 178 -8.13 -8.71 -5.82
N VAL A 179 -9.02 -9.66 -6.05
CA VAL A 179 -10.16 -9.51 -6.99
C VAL A 179 -11.07 -8.35 -6.57
N LEU A 180 -11.36 -8.24 -5.25
CA LEU A 180 -12.14 -7.12 -4.72
C LEU A 180 -11.46 -5.77 -4.98
N ILE A 181 -10.16 -5.66 -4.76
CA ILE A 181 -9.40 -4.43 -5.03
C ILE A 181 -9.42 -4.09 -6.52
N VAL A 182 -9.19 -5.06 -7.40
CA VAL A 182 -9.22 -4.85 -8.86
C VAL A 182 -10.61 -4.40 -9.30
N SER A 183 -11.67 -5.03 -8.81
CA SER A 183 -13.05 -4.62 -9.14
C SER A 183 -13.37 -3.20 -8.61
N GLY A 184 -12.87 -2.83 -7.42
CA GLY A 184 -12.99 -1.47 -6.88
C GLY A 184 -12.22 -0.44 -7.70
N THR A 185 -11.04 -0.81 -8.21
CA THR A 185 -10.27 0.04 -9.13
C THR A 185 -11.03 0.25 -10.44
N ALA A 186 -11.68 -0.80 -10.96
CA ALA A 186 -12.55 -0.71 -12.12
C ALA A 186 -13.75 0.20 -11.88
N ALA A 187 -14.44 0.05 -10.74
CA ALA A 187 -15.54 0.94 -10.35
C ALA A 187 -15.09 2.40 -10.22
N THR A 188 -13.88 2.61 -9.68
CA THR A 188 -13.26 3.94 -9.57
C THR A 188 -12.99 4.54 -10.98
N ALA A 189 -12.49 3.76 -11.93
CA ALA A 189 -12.23 4.23 -13.31
C ALA A 189 -13.52 4.55 -14.09
N ALA A 190 -14.63 3.95 -13.72
CA ALA A 190 -15.97 4.22 -14.27
C ALA A 190 -16.70 5.37 -13.53
N GLY A 191 -16.29 5.71 -12.31
CA GLY A 191 -16.99 6.61 -11.40
C GLY A 191 -16.92 8.11 -11.76
N PRO A 192 -17.58 8.99 -10.97
CA PRO A 192 -17.75 10.41 -11.30
C PRO A 192 -16.49 11.28 -11.12
N HIS A 193 -15.43 10.76 -10.47
CA HIS A 193 -14.21 11.52 -10.17
C HIS A 193 -13.02 11.05 -11.02
N PRO A 194 -12.88 11.47 -12.27
CA PRO A 194 -11.81 10.99 -13.17
C PRO A 194 -10.44 11.64 -12.92
N GLY A 195 -10.35 12.70 -12.11
CA GLY A 195 -9.13 13.45 -11.85
C GLY A 195 -8.97 14.75 -12.63
N SER A 196 -9.78 14.94 -13.68
CA SER A 196 -9.91 16.17 -14.48
C SER A 196 -11.20 16.14 -15.26
N THR A 197 -11.67 17.30 -15.75
CA THR A 197 -12.89 17.44 -16.55
C THR A 197 -12.78 16.82 -17.96
N VAL A 198 -11.57 16.64 -18.48
CA VAL A 198 -11.31 16.14 -19.85
C VAL A 198 -11.09 14.63 -19.93
N VAL A 199 -11.13 13.90 -18.81
CA VAL A 199 -10.79 12.47 -18.79
C VAL A 199 -11.94 11.60 -19.25
N ARG A 200 -11.67 10.74 -20.24
CA ARG A 200 -12.63 9.74 -20.75
C ARG A 200 -12.72 8.56 -19.77
N ARG A 201 -13.94 8.03 -19.57
CA ARG A 201 -14.18 6.85 -18.74
C ARG A 201 -13.98 5.57 -19.55
N LEU A 202 -13.52 4.49 -18.90
CA LEU A 202 -13.24 3.23 -19.58
C LEU A 202 -14.52 2.42 -19.89
N TRP A 203 -15.50 2.45 -18.97
CA TRP A 203 -16.74 1.65 -19.06
C TRP A 203 -17.88 2.26 -18.25
N SER A 204 -19.04 1.61 -18.26
CA SER A 204 -20.22 2.05 -17.52
C SER A 204 -20.07 1.79 -16.02
N PHE A 205 -20.59 2.73 -15.22
CA PHE A 205 -20.44 2.71 -13.76
C PHE A 205 -21.27 1.59 -13.09
N GLU A 206 -22.53 1.41 -13.50
CA GLU A 206 -23.44 0.44 -12.88
C GLU A 206 -22.93 -1.01 -12.95
N PRO A 207 -22.50 -1.56 -14.11
CA PRO A 207 -21.89 -2.88 -14.15
C PRO A 207 -20.63 -3.02 -13.30
N ALA A 208 -19.81 -1.96 -13.23
CA ALA A 208 -18.59 -1.97 -12.42
C ALA A 208 -18.92 -2.07 -10.92
N ILE A 209 -19.94 -1.33 -10.43
CA ILE A 209 -20.42 -1.44 -9.05
C ILE A 209 -21.04 -2.81 -8.79
N TYR A 210 -21.85 -3.32 -9.71
CA TYR A 210 -22.45 -4.65 -9.58
C TYR A 210 -21.40 -5.74 -9.32
N TRP A 211 -20.31 -5.76 -10.08
CA TRP A 211 -19.23 -6.73 -9.88
C TRP A 211 -18.41 -6.47 -8.61
N HIS A 212 -18.20 -5.20 -8.26
CA HIS A 212 -17.52 -4.82 -7.02
C HIS A 212 -18.27 -5.31 -5.76
N VAL A 213 -19.58 -5.14 -5.71
CA VAL A 213 -20.42 -5.63 -4.61
C VAL A 213 -20.37 -7.16 -4.51
N ARG A 214 -20.38 -7.88 -5.63
CA ARG A 214 -20.23 -9.34 -5.62
C ARG A 214 -18.86 -9.80 -5.15
N ALA A 215 -17.81 -9.14 -5.60
CA ALA A 215 -16.45 -9.42 -5.12
C ALA A 215 -16.34 -9.16 -3.60
N THR A 216 -17.03 -8.11 -3.09
CA THR A 216 -17.12 -7.85 -1.64
C THR A 216 -17.80 -9.01 -0.90
N ALA A 217 -18.91 -9.53 -1.44
CA ALA A 217 -19.60 -10.67 -0.85
C ALA A 217 -18.73 -11.93 -0.83
N VAL A 218 -18.04 -12.25 -1.94
CA VAL A 218 -17.15 -13.42 -2.04
C VAL A 218 -15.99 -13.30 -1.05
N PHE A 219 -15.33 -12.14 -0.99
CA PHE A 219 -14.27 -11.91 -0.01
C PHE A 219 -14.79 -11.98 1.42
N GLY A 220 -15.90 -11.29 1.72
CA GLY A 220 -16.49 -11.25 3.05
C GLY A 220 -16.89 -12.62 3.57
N LEU A 221 -17.54 -13.45 2.75
CA LEU A 221 -17.95 -14.81 3.11
C LEU A 221 -16.74 -15.74 3.29
N SER A 222 -15.76 -15.70 2.39
CA SER A 222 -14.54 -16.50 2.51
C SER A 222 -13.73 -16.14 3.76
N PHE A 223 -13.60 -14.84 4.05
CA PHE A 223 -12.94 -14.36 5.25
C PHE A 223 -13.72 -14.71 6.53
N ALA A 224 -15.06 -14.54 6.54
CA ALA A 224 -15.89 -14.86 7.67
C ALA A 224 -15.81 -16.36 8.03
N ALA A 225 -15.82 -17.25 7.07
CA ALA A 225 -15.64 -18.68 7.30
C ALA A 225 -14.31 -18.99 8.01
N LEU A 226 -13.20 -18.37 7.56
CA LEU A 226 -11.90 -18.51 8.20
C LEU A 226 -11.90 -17.89 9.62
N ALA A 227 -12.49 -16.72 9.81
CA ALA A 227 -12.56 -16.02 11.09
C ALA A 227 -13.39 -16.83 12.12
N VAL A 228 -14.51 -17.42 11.72
CA VAL A 228 -15.33 -18.30 12.58
C VAL A 228 -14.53 -19.54 13.03
N TRP A 229 -13.77 -20.14 12.12
CA TRP A 229 -12.91 -21.25 12.50
C TRP A 229 -11.84 -20.83 13.52
N LEU A 230 -11.15 -19.70 13.28
CA LEU A 230 -10.15 -19.15 14.21
C LEU A 230 -10.76 -18.87 15.59
N TRP A 231 -11.99 -18.36 15.62
CA TRP A 231 -12.71 -18.07 16.85
C TRP A 231 -13.06 -19.36 17.61
N ARG A 232 -13.65 -20.37 16.93
CA ARG A 232 -14.02 -21.65 17.54
C ARG A 232 -12.81 -22.39 18.12
N ASN A 233 -11.66 -22.28 17.46
CA ASN A 233 -10.42 -22.94 17.88
C ASN A 233 -9.54 -22.06 18.80
N ARG A 234 -10.06 -20.92 19.25
CA ARG A 234 -9.33 -19.96 20.12
C ARG A 234 -7.94 -19.62 19.61
N SER A 235 -7.78 -19.53 18.29
CA SER A 235 -6.50 -19.31 17.64
C SER A 235 -5.87 -17.98 18.06
N PRO A 236 -4.55 -17.90 18.29
CA PRO A 236 -3.84 -16.64 18.58
C PRO A 236 -3.89 -15.65 17.41
N HIS A 237 -4.25 -16.11 16.20
CA HIS A 237 -4.46 -15.27 15.01
C HIS A 237 -5.81 -14.52 15.03
N LEU A 238 -6.70 -14.81 15.98
CA LEU A 238 -8.03 -14.19 16.08
C LEU A 238 -7.97 -12.66 16.16
N ARG A 239 -7.00 -12.09 16.89
CA ARG A 239 -6.85 -10.62 16.97
C ARG A 239 -6.58 -9.98 15.61
N GLY A 240 -5.78 -10.65 14.76
CA GLY A 240 -5.53 -10.19 13.40
C GLY A 240 -6.78 -10.29 12.53
N ALA A 241 -7.54 -11.40 12.66
CA ALA A 241 -8.80 -11.58 11.98
C ALA A 241 -9.85 -10.55 12.42
N ALA A 242 -9.95 -10.25 13.71
CA ALA A 242 -10.85 -9.23 14.23
C ALA A 242 -10.54 -7.82 13.69
N LEU A 243 -9.25 -7.47 13.56
CA LEU A 243 -8.85 -6.21 12.94
C LEU A 243 -9.31 -6.14 11.47
N VAL A 244 -9.06 -7.19 10.69
CA VAL A 244 -9.50 -7.25 9.28
C VAL A 244 -11.03 -7.14 9.19
N LEU A 245 -11.76 -7.86 10.04
CA LEU A 245 -13.22 -7.81 10.07
C LEU A 245 -13.73 -6.40 10.42
N GLY A 246 -13.16 -5.76 11.43
CA GLY A 246 -13.54 -4.39 11.82
C GLY A 246 -13.30 -3.39 10.70
N LEU A 247 -12.14 -3.46 10.02
CA LEU A 247 -11.84 -2.63 8.86
C LEU A 247 -12.77 -2.92 7.68
N LEU A 248 -13.12 -4.18 7.43
CA LEU A 248 -14.05 -4.57 6.37
C LEU A 248 -15.45 -4.03 6.63
N LEU A 249 -15.95 -4.15 7.87
CA LEU A 249 -17.27 -3.60 8.24
C LEU A 249 -17.31 -2.08 8.10
N ALA A 250 -16.27 -1.38 8.54
CA ALA A 250 -16.13 0.07 8.34
C ALA A 250 -16.10 0.43 6.83
N GLN A 251 -15.34 -0.34 6.04
CA GLN A 251 -15.24 -0.17 4.59
C GLN A 251 -16.61 -0.35 3.89
N MET A 252 -17.37 -1.36 4.31
CA MET A 252 -18.72 -1.62 3.77
C MET A 252 -19.69 -0.50 4.15
N ALA A 253 -19.68 -0.06 5.41
CA ALA A 253 -20.52 1.05 5.86
C ALA A 253 -20.24 2.35 5.12
N VAL A 254 -18.95 2.71 4.93
CA VAL A 254 -18.55 3.88 4.15
C VAL A 254 -18.93 3.68 2.67
N GLY A 255 -18.74 2.48 2.10
CA GLY A 255 -19.08 2.16 0.72
C GLY A 255 -20.58 2.32 0.43
N GLU A 256 -21.43 1.82 1.32
CA GLU A 256 -22.89 1.96 1.20
C GLU A 256 -23.31 3.42 1.38
N THR A 257 -22.75 4.12 2.36
CA THR A 257 -23.08 5.53 2.61
C THR A 257 -22.68 6.41 1.42
N GLN A 258 -21.46 6.26 0.88
CA GLN A 258 -21.03 7.06 -0.28
C GLN A 258 -21.88 6.80 -1.52
N TYR A 259 -22.31 5.55 -1.74
CA TYR A 259 -23.18 5.20 -2.87
C TYR A 259 -24.55 5.88 -2.74
N ARG A 260 -25.18 5.80 -1.58
CA ARG A 260 -26.49 6.43 -1.30
C ARG A 260 -26.45 7.95 -1.31
N THR A 261 -25.31 8.57 -1.02
CA THR A 261 -25.12 10.02 -0.98
C THR A 261 -24.53 10.59 -2.27
N HIS A 262 -24.61 9.85 -3.38
CA HIS A 262 -24.13 10.28 -4.70
C HIS A 262 -22.62 10.53 -4.77
N LEU A 263 -21.84 9.75 -4.05
CA LEU A 263 -20.37 9.70 -4.10
C LEU A 263 -19.67 11.04 -3.79
N PRO A 264 -19.93 11.69 -2.64
CA PRO A 264 -19.20 12.89 -2.30
C PRO A 264 -17.70 12.56 -2.17
N TRP A 265 -16.84 13.41 -2.73
CA TRP A 265 -15.42 13.15 -2.90
C TRP A 265 -14.69 12.76 -1.60
N TRP A 266 -15.06 13.37 -0.47
CA TRP A 266 -14.44 13.09 0.83
C TRP A 266 -14.80 11.69 1.38
N LEU A 267 -16.04 11.19 1.15
CA LEU A 267 -16.40 9.80 1.50
C LEU A 267 -15.67 8.80 0.59
N VAL A 268 -15.52 9.12 -0.69
CA VAL A 268 -14.73 8.28 -1.61
C VAL A 268 -13.27 8.26 -1.18
N LEU A 269 -12.70 9.37 -0.69
CA LEU A 269 -11.35 9.42 -0.13
C LEU A 269 -11.21 8.51 1.09
N VAL A 270 -12.16 8.57 2.03
CA VAL A 270 -12.19 7.67 3.20
C VAL A 270 -12.26 6.21 2.74
N HIS A 271 -13.14 5.90 1.78
CA HIS A 271 -13.30 4.55 1.22
C HIS A 271 -12.01 4.02 0.59
N VAL A 272 -11.31 4.80 -0.24
CA VAL A 272 -10.04 4.41 -0.86
C VAL A 272 -8.93 4.21 0.18
N THR A 273 -8.87 5.09 1.18
CA THR A 273 -7.89 4.98 2.28
C THR A 273 -8.13 3.73 3.13
N LEU A 274 -9.39 3.44 3.46
CA LEU A 274 -9.78 2.21 4.14
C LEU A 274 -9.49 0.97 3.28
N ALA A 275 -9.71 1.03 1.95
CA ALA A 275 -9.40 -0.09 1.05
C ALA A 275 -7.91 -0.44 1.08
N ALA A 276 -7.01 0.55 1.04
CA ALA A 276 -5.57 0.34 1.20
C ALA A 276 -5.23 -0.25 2.59
N SER A 277 -5.93 0.19 3.64
CA SER A 277 -5.77 -0.32 5.01
C SER A 277 -6.27 -1.75 5.17
N VAL A 278 -7.42 -2.10 4.58
CA VAL A 278 -7.93 -3.49 4.51
C VAL A 278 -6.94 -4.38 3.78
N TRP A 279 -6.43 -3.93 2.63
CA TRP A 279 -5.44 -4.67 1.85
C TRP A 279 -4.16 -4.93 2.65
N ALA A 280 -3.64 -3.91 3.34
CA ALA A 280 -2.48 -4.02 4.22
C ALA A 280 -2.74 -4.99 5.38
N ALA A 281 -3.92 -4.92 6.02
CA ALA A 281 -4.29 -5.77 7.13
C ALA A 281 -4.47 -7.25 6.71
N VAL A 282 -5.13 -7.51 5.57
CA VAL A 282 -5.27 -8.86 4.98
C VAL A 282 -3.89 -9.43 4.64
N THR A 283 -3.03 -8.66 3.98
CA THR A 283 -1.67 -9.07 3.67
C THR A 283 -0.87 -9.39 4.94
N ALA A 284 -0.92 -8.51 5.95
CA ALA A 284 -0.26 -8.76 7.23
C ALA A 284 -0.80 -10.01 7.94
N PHE A 285 -2.10 -10.24 7.88
CA PHE A 285 -2.74 -11.42 8.45
C PHE A 285 -2.27 -12.70 7.76
N VAL A 286 -2.28 -12.75 6.43
CA VAL A 286 -1.86 -13.93 5.65
C VAL A 286 -0.37 -14.21 5.85
N VAL A 287 0.50 -13.20 5.73
CA VAL A 287 1.94 -13.37 5.95
C VAL A 287 2.23 -13.91 7.37
N ARG A 288 1.48 -13.47 8.39
CA ARG A 288 1.64 -13.99 9.76
C ARG A 288 1.27 -15.46 9.90
N LEU A 289 0.26 -15.95 9.17
CA LEU A 289 -0.12 -17.37 9.17
C LEU A 289 0.95 -18.26 8.54
N TRP A 290 1.72 -17.74 7.59
CA TRP A 290 2.76 -18.47 6.85
C TRP A 290 4.14 -18.41 7.51
N ARG A 291 4.33 -17.59 8.52
CA ARG A 291 5.62 -17.50 9.19
C ARG A 291 5.87 -18.78 10.00
N PRO A 292 7.10 -19.38 9.88
CA PRO A 292 7.46 -20.50 10.71
C PRO A 292 7.50 -20.10 12.19
N ALA A 293 7.22 -21.05 13.08
CA ALA A 293 7.47 -20.89 14.51
C ALA A 293 8.96 -20.56 14.78
N GLU A 294 9.24 -19.91 15.91
CA GLU A 294 10.63 -19.85 16.41
C GLU A 294 11.04 -21.28 16.73
N ALA A 295 12.22 -21.70 16.26
CA ALA A 295 12.85 -22.90 16.77
C ALA A 295 13.12 -22.66 18.27
N THR A 296 12.51 -23.48 19.12
CA THR A 296 12.71 -23.50 20.58
C THR A 296 14.12 -23.93 20.92
#